data_4a2cbb5b8f61a59bcb67ca1242075f76
#
_entry.id   4a2cbb5b8f61a59bcb67ca1242075f76
#
_cell.length_a   1.000
_cell.length_b   1.000
_cell.length_c   1.000
_cell.angle_alpha   90.00
_cell.angle_beta   90.00
_cell.angle_gamma   90.00
#
_symmetry.space_group_name_H-M   'P 1'
#
loop_
_entity.id
_entity.type
_entity.pdbx_description
1 polymer ?
#
loop_
_entity_poly.entity_id
_entity_poly.type
_entity_poly.pdbx_seq_one_letter_code
_entity_poly.pdbx_strand_id
1 'polypeptide(L)' 'MSTRDELYRVVINHEEQYSIWPEDRANPAGWQDAGKRGSKEECLAFVRDTWTDMRPLSLRRRMAGHE' A
#
# COMPACT_ATOMS: atom_id res chain seq x y z
N MET A 1 14.59 -9.83 -18.67
CA MET A 1 14.30 -9.71 -18.65
C MET A 1 13.38 -9.72 -18.12
N SER A 2 13.21 -9.85 -17.89
CA SER A 2 12.15 -10.15 -17.37
C SER A 2 11.65 -9.40 -16.24
N THR A 3 12.46 -8.77 -15.48
CA THR A 3 11.98 -8.02 -14.35
C THR A 3 11.13 -6.87 -14.78
N ARG A 4 11.36 -6.33 -15.94
CA ARG A 4 10.55 -5.22 -16.31
C ARG A 4 9.19 -5.63 -16.75
N ASP A 5 8.99 -6.91 -16.96
CA ASP A 5 7.66 -7.41 -17.26
C ASP A 5 6.85 -7.66 -16.03
N GLU A 6 7.44 -7.57 -14.87
CA GLU A 6 6.72 -7.80 -13.64
C GLU A 6 6.05 -6.52 -13.21
N LEU A 7 4.76 -6.62 -13.02
CA LEU A 7 3.97 -5.50 -12.57
C LEU A 7 3.50 -5.74 -11.16
N TYR A 8 3.39 -4.66 -10.43
CA TYR A 8 2.94 -4.70 -9.05
C TYR A 8 1.81 -3.71 -8.88
N ARG A 9 1.11 -3.84 -7.79
CA ARG A 9 0.12 -2.86 -7.42
C ARG A 9 0.24 -2.58 -5.95
N VAL A 10 -0.20 -1.41 -5.56
CA VAL A 10 -0.23 -1.03 -4.16
C VAL A 10 -1.56 -1.45 -3.58
N VAL A 11 -1.52 -2.07 -2.41
CA VAL A 11 -2.72 -2.50 -1.71
C VAL A 11 -2.75 -1.82 -0.36
N ILE A 12 -3.95 -1.67 0.18
CA ILE A 12 -4.17 -0.98 1.44
C ILE A 12 -5.15 -1.79 2.27
N ASN A 13 -4.96 -1.80 3.57
CA ASN A 13 -5.88 -2.50 4.45
C ASN A 13 -6.73 -1.50 5.23
N HIS A 14 -7.57 -2.01 6.12
CA HIS A 14 -8.49 -1.14 6.86
C HIS A 14 -7.77 -0.25 7.86
N GLU A 15 -6.52 -0.53 8.16
CA GLU A 15 -5.71 0.33 9.03
C GLU A 15 -4.95 1.36 8.23
N GLU A 16 -5.20 1.43 6.92
CA GLU A 16 -4.52 2.35 6.03
C GLU A 16 -3.02 2.09 5.98
N GLN A 17 -2.67 0.83 6.09
CA GLN A 17 -1.29 0.40 5.87
C GLN A 17 -1.15 -0.04 4.43
N TYR A 18 -0.03 0.28 3.83
CA TYR A 18 0.20 0.04 2.42
C TYR A 18 1.19 -1.08 2.22
N SER A 19 1.05 -1.79 1.12
CA SER A 19 1.99 -2.83 0.76
C SER A 19 2.01 -2.94 -0.75
N ILE A 20 3.01 -3.64 -1.28
CA ILE A 20 3.16 -3.87 -2.70
C ILE A 20 2.89 -5.33 -2.95
N TRP A 21 2.09 -5.60 -3.97
CA TRP A 21 1.65 -6.96 -4.24
C TRP A 21 1.79 -7.24 -5.73
N PRO A 22 2.19 -8.45 -6.11
CA PRO A 22 2.29 -8.77 -7.54
C PRO A 22 0.96 -8.62 -8.24
N GLU A 23 1.02 -8.08 -9.44
CA GLU A 23 -0.20 -7.79 -10.20
C GLU A 23 -0.95 -9.06 -10.55
N ASP A 24 -0.24 -10.16 -10.77
CA ASP A 24 -0.87 -11.40 -11.22
C ASP A 24 -1.40 -12.25 -10.07
N ARG A 25 -1.43 -11.71 -8.87
CA ARG A 25 -1.95 -12.46 -7.73
C ARG A 25 -3.15 -11.74 -7.14
N ALA A 26 -4.05 -12.53 -6.55
CA ALA A 26 -5.20 -11.96 -5.86
C ALA A 26 -4.72 -11.24 -4.61
N ASN A 27 -5.46 -10.23 -4.21
CA ASN A 27 -5.11 -9.50 -3.01
C ASN A 27 -5.18 -10.40 -1.80
N PRO A 28 -4.31 -10.19 -0.81
CA PRO A 28 -4.45 -10.93 0.44
C PRO A 28 -5.74 -10.54 1.13
N ALA A 29 -6.19 -11.41 2.01
CA ALA A 29 -7.42 -11.17 2.74
C ALA A 29 -7.29 -9.87 3.54
N GLY A 30 -8.30 -9.02 3.44
CA GLY A 30 -8.29 -7.77 4.17
C GLY A 30 -7.59 -6.63 3.47
N TRP A 31 -7.07 -6.85 2.25
CA TRP A 31 -6.37 -5.82 1.51
C TRP A 31 -7.10 -5.52 0.22
N GLN A 32 -7.05 -4.27 -0.17
CA GLN A 32 -7.72 -3.81 -1.37
C GLN A 32 -6.73 -3.06 -2.24
N ASP A 33 -7.10 -2.92 -3.52
CA ASP A 33 -6.30 -2.19 -4.48
C ASP A 33 -6.32 -0.71 -4.11
N ALA A 34 -5.14 -0.12 -3.99
CA ALA A 34 -5.05 1.29 -3.61
C ALA A 34 -5.05 2.22 -4.81
N GLY A 35 -5.14 1.67 -6.04
CA GLY A 35 -5.27 2.50 -7.21
C GLY A 35 -3.99 2.79 -7.93
N LYS A 36 -2.88 2.17 -7.55
CA LYS A 36 -1.60 2.40 -8.22
C LYS A 36 -1.04 1.08 -8.69
N ARG A 37 -0.63 1.06 -9.95
CA ARG A 37 0.00 -0.10 -10.57
C ARG A 37 1.21 0.34 -11.34
N GLY A 38 2.14 -0.56 -11.51
CA GLY A 38 3.31 -0.29 -12.30
C GLY A 38 4.47 -1.12 -11.82
N SER A 39 5.67 -0.64 -12.08
CA SER A 39 6.87 -1.34 -11.65
C SER A 39 6.96 -1.27 -10.13
N LYS A 40 7.83 -2.11 -9.59
CA LYS A 40 8.04 -2.12 -8.15
C LYS A 40 8.49 -0.75 -7.67
N GLU A 41 9.37 -0.11 -8.42
CA GLU A 41 9.86 1.19 -8.01
C GLU A 41 8.77 2.23 -8.02
N GLU A 42 7.89 2.17 -9.01
CA GLU A 42 6.79 3.11 -9.06
C GLU A 42 5.85 2.93 -7.88
N CYS A 43 5.59 1.68 -7.54
CA CYS A 43 4.73 1.40 -6.40
C CYS A 43 5.37 1.85 -5.10
N LEU A 44 6.67 1.63 -4.96
CA LEU A 44 7.37 2.08 -3.76
C LEU A 44 7.34 3.60 -3.62
N ALA A 45 7.51 4.29 -4.74
CA ALA A 45 7.47 5.75 -4.71
C ALA A 45 6.08 6.23 -4.30
N PHE A 46 5.05 5.58 -4.82
CA PHE A 46 3.69 5.93 -4.45
C PHE A 46 3.46 5.75 -2.96
N VAL A 47 3.92 4.63 -2.42
CA VAL A 47 3.75 4.36 -1.00
C VAL A 47 4.50 5.40 -0.18
N ARG A 48 5.71 5.72 -0.59
CA ARG A 48 6.51 6.69 0.15
C ARG A 48 5.85 8.06 0.16
N ASP A 49 5.28 8.46 -0.97
CA ASP A 49 4.65 9.77 -1.06
C ASP A 49 3.31 9.83 -0.35
N THR A 50 2.61 8.70 -0.31
CA THR A 50 1.25 8.66 0.21
C THR A 50 1.22 8.30 1.69
N TRP A 51 2.04 7.38 2.10
CA TRP A 51 2.00 6.85 3.46
C TRP A 51 3.02 7.60 4.31
N THR A 52 2.66 8.80 4.66
CA THR A 52 3.57 9.67 5.40
C THR A 52 3.58 9.35 6.88
N ASP A 53 2.49 8.81 7.40
CA ASP A 53 2.39 8.41 8.80
C ASP A 53 2.27 6.90 8.83
N MET A 54 3.33 6.22 9.22
CA MET A 54 3.40 4.76 9.13
C MET A 54 2.61 4.05 10.23
N ARG A 55 2.05 4.79 11.14
CA ARG A 55 1.29 4.17 12.21
C ARG A 55 -0.07 3.70 11.67
N PRO A 56 -0.61 2.61 12.24
CA PRO A 56 -1.93 2.16 11.83
C PRO A 56 -3.00 3.20 12.07
N LEU A 57 -4.07 3.12 11.29
CA LEU A 57 -5.14 4.09 11.40
C LEU A 57 -5.76 4.11 12.79
N SER A 58 -5.96 2.94 13.39
CA SER A 58 -6.58 2.90 14.71
C SER A 58 -5.73 3.64 15.73
N LEU A 59 -4.41 3.54 15.62
CA LEU A 59 -3.53 4.24 16.53
C LEU A 59 -3.59 5.74 16.30
N ARG A 60 -3.62 6.15 15.02
CA ARG A 60 -3.69 7.56 14.69
C ARG A 60 -4.98 8.17 15.20
N ARG A 61 -6.08 7.44 15.09
CA ARG A 61 -7.36 7.94 15.56
C ARG A 61 -7.35 8.11 17.08
N ARG A 62 -6.76 7.14 17.75
CA ARG A 62 -6.71 7.23 19.20
C ARG A 62 -5.92 8.44 19.65
N MET A 63 -4.79 8.69 18.99
CA MET A 63 -3.97 9.82 19.34
C MET A 63 -4.65 11.13 19.02
N ALA A 64 -5.32 11.18 17.87
CA ALA A 64 -6.00 12.41 17.48
C ALA A 64 -7.18 12.72 18.40
N GLY A 65 -7.90 11.70 18.81
CA GLY A 65 -9.06 11.93 19.65
C GLY A 65 -8.72 12.16 21.10
N HIS A 66 -7.46 12.11 21.41
CA HIS A 66 -7.04 12.24 22.78
C HIS A 66 -6.99 13.66 23.23
N GLU A 67 -6.86 14.60 22.33
CA GLU A 67 -6.81 15.94 22.75
C GLU A 67 -8.13 16.55 22.87
#